data_05414db7d17cd40968e55d67c87ac831
#
_entry.id   05414db7d17cd40968e55d67c87ac831
#
_cell.length_a   1.000
_cell.length_b   1.000
_cell.length_c   1.000
_cell.angle_alpha   90.00
_cell.angle_beta   90.00
_cell.angle_gamma   90.00
#
_symmetry.space_group_name_H-M   'P 1'
#
loop_
_entity.id
_entity.type
_entity.pdbx_description
1 polymer ?
#
loop_
_entity_poly.entity_id
_entity_poly.type
_entity_poly.pdbx_seq_one_letter_code
_entity_poly.pdbx_strand_id
1 'polypeptide(L)'
;MRYLSLFVLAAASSAVTGSVLESADFNVTQALLDKGVDVTKLPALANNAQRSERGCIAACASLTFLYGDAAVESRDEKAYDAFTDSYWSANQGEVNPYCIFKPAKSDHVSVLVLLARLTQCPFAAKSGGHAAFAGASSIEGGITISFANLKAVSLSEDEKIASIQPGNIWGDVFEQLAKSDLSVVGGRLYNIGVGGLTTGGGISYFSNLYGWACDNVESFEVVLANGQIVKASATQYPDLYWALRGGGNNFGLVVNFNLETISVPKGEMWGGSRVYTEDKFPELASALYNIINNSFKDPKAGLWVAWGAIDGNSLAIPTLYYSEPNGGNASIWDDFNAIESISDMTQDRVVAEWARENMGDSPNGLREAYYVITTKVDLAILTFARDYFYKTLSSVADIPGIIPAFVVQGITVPQIKNMQSNGGNALGIDVADGPLFIMQVTAMWNNKSDDEAIYSWMSDILTTVTEEAKSRRVNSDFVYMNYASQFQDVISSYGSSNKAKLKSISKKYDPRQVYQKLQPGYFKLDRAPVPNSGYFSH
;
A
#
# COMPACT_ATOMS: atom_id res chain seq x y z
N MET A 1 1.53 -69.07 24.09
CA MET A 1 1.23 -67.82 24.74
C MET A 1 2.37 -66.85 24.50
N ARG A 2 2.22 -65.95 23.60
CA ARG A 2 3.18 -64.86 23.36
C ARG A 2 2.40 -63.55 23.49
N TYR A 3 2.74 -62.76 24.50
CA TYR A 3 2.17 -61.45 24.73
C TYR A 3 2.78 -60.43 23.76
N LEU A 4 1.96 -59.81 22.90
CA LEU A 4 2.33 -58.64 22.11
C LEU A 4 2.03 -57.39 22.98
N SER A 5 3.08 -56.67 23.37
CA SER A 5 2.96 -55.37 24.01
C SER A 5 2.79 -54.29 22.95
N LEU A 6 1.61 -53.68 22.87
CA LEU A 6 1.39 -52.47 22.07
C LEU A 6 2.01 -51.27 22.83
N PHE A 7 3.03 -50.65 22.22
CA PHE A 7 3.47 -49.31 22.63
C PHE A 7 2.59 -48.29 21.92
N VAL A 8 1.76 -47.61 22.69
CA VAL A 8 1.06 -46.40 22.23
C VAL A 8 2.01 -45.22 22.39
N LEU A 9 2.55 -44.71 21.27
CA LEU A 9 3.23 -43.42 21.25
C LEU A 9 2.18 -42.33 21.38
N ALA A 10 2.07 -41.70 22.54
CA ALA A 10 1.36 -40.46 22.71
C ALA A 10 2.17 -39.32 22.09
N ALA A 11 1.74 -38.85 20.93
CA ALA A 11 2.24 -37.58 20.37
C ALA A 11 1.75 -36.43 21.24
N ALA A 12 2.63 -35.92 22.10
CA ALA A 12 2.37 -34.66 22.80
C ALA A 12 2.43 -33.51 21.79
N SER A 13 1.27 -33.06 21.33
CA SER A 13 1.15 -31.76 20.68
C SER A 13 1.44 -30.68 21.73
N SER A 14 2.66 -30.15 21.72
CA SER A 14 2.98 -28.93 22.45
C SER A 14 2.19 -27.78 21.83
N ALA A 15 1.06 -27.46 22.45
CA ALA A 15 0.40 -26.19 22.23
C ALA A 15 1.40 -25.09 22.64
N VAL A 16 1.96 -24.40 21.65
CA VAL A 16 2.73 -23.18 21.87
C VAL A 16 1.72 -22.15 22.40
N THR A 17 1.60 -22.07 23.72
CA THR A 17 0.94 -20.97 24.38
C THR A 17 1.70 -19.72 24.00
N GLY A 18 1.09 -18.84 23.18
CA GLY A 18 1.70 -17.62 22.72
C GLY A 18 2.16 -16.77 23.88
N SER A 19 3.45 -16.85 24.21
CA SER A 19 4.08 -15.97 25.17
C SER A 19 3.94 -14.54 24.66
N VAL A 20 3.54 -13.63 25.54
CA VAL A 20 3.61 -12.19 25.28
C VAL A 20 5.07 -11.90 24.91
N LEU A 21 5.32 -11.42 23.67
CA LEU A 21 6.68 -11.19 23.18
C LEU A 21 7.40 -10.06 23.92
N GLU A 22 6.63 -9.18 24.56
CA GLU A 22 7.14 -8.13 25.45
C GLU A 22 6.59 -8.34 26.85
N SER A 23 7.47 -8.59 27.83
CA SER A 23 7.10 -8.75 29.23
C SER A 23 6.67 -7.42 29.87
N ALA A 24 5.94 -7.49 30.99
CA ALA A 24 5.50 -6.29 31.72
C ALA A 24 6.69 -5.45 32.25
N ASP A 25 7.81 -6.08 32.53
CA ASP A 25 9.07 -5.52 33.01
C ASP A 25 10.09 -5.24 31.90
N PHE A 26 9.65 -5.21 30.64
CA PHE A 26 10.52 -4.95 29.49
C PHE A 26 11.33 -3.66 29.67
N ASN A 27 12.65 -3.81 29.59
CA ASN A 27 13.60 -2.71 29.74
C ASN A 27 14.22 -2.32 28.41
N VAL A 28 13.86 -1.14 27.90
CA VAL A 28 14.36 -0.61 26.60
C VAL A 28 15.87 -0.43 26.62
N THR A 29 16.45 0.01 27.75
CA THR A 29 17.90 0.21 27.89
C THR A 29 18.65 -1.12 27.79
N GLN A 30 18.11 -2.19 28.40
CA GLN A 30 18.69 -3.52 28.30
C GLN A 30 18.56 -4.05 26.87
N ALA A 31 17.42 -3.84 26.22
CA ALA A 31 17.23 -4.25 24.82
C ALA A 31 18.20 -3.53 23.86
N LEU A 32 18.52 -2.27 24.11
CA LEU A 32 19.56 -1.53 23.38
C LEU A 32 20.95 -2.12 23.64
N LEU A 33 21.26 -2.47 24.89
CA LEU A 33 22.53 -3.10 25.27
C LEU A 33 22.68 -4.47 24.58
N ASP A 34 21.62 -5.27 24.50
CA ASP A 34 21.60 -6.56 23.80
C ASP A 34 21.84 -6.41 22.28
N LYS A 35 21.52 -5.23 21.73
CA LYS A 35 21.88 -4.83 20.35
C LYS A 35 23.27 -4.17 20.24
N GLY A 36 24.06 -4.18 21.30
CA GLY A 36 25.40 -3.60 21.34
C GLY A 36 25.43 -2.08 21.59
N VAL A 37 24.29 -1.48 21.96
CA VAL A 37 24.17 -0.04 22.22
C VAL A 37 24.12 0.25 23.72
N ASP A 38 25.24 0.66 24.29
CA ASP A 38 25.32 1.11 25.66
C ASP A 38 24.89 2.59 25.76
N VAL A 39 23.70 2.85 26.27
CA VAL A 39 23.12 4.20 26.35
C VAL A 39 23.94 5.16 27.23
N THR A 40 24.73 4.64 28.18
CA THR A 40 25.57 5.47 29.03
C THR A 40 26.76 6.07 28.26
N LYS A 41 27.10 5.49 27.11
CA LYS A 41 28.15 5.95 26.20
C LYS A 41 27.62 6.89 25.11
N LEU A 42 26.32 7.14 25.06
CA LEU A 42 25.71 8.06 24.10
C LEU A 42 25.70 9.48 24.68
N PRO A 43 26.51 10.42 24.16
CA PRO A 43 26.65 11.75 24.75
C PRO A 43 25.33 12.52 24.85
N ALA A 44 24.46 12.35 23.88
CA ALA A 44 23.16 13.03 23.83
C ALA A 44 22.15 12.53 24.89
N LEU A 45 22.29 11.30 25.38
CA LEU A 45 21.43 10.71 26.40
C LEU A 45 21.94 10.87 27.82
N ALA A 46 23.26 11.13 28.00
CA ALA A 46 23.88 11.32 29.30
C ALA A 46 23.36 12.56 30.07
N ASN A 47 22.77 13.52 29.37
CA ASN A 47 22.32 14.81 29.93
C ASN A 47 20.79 14.90 30.14
N ASN A 48 20.12 13.82 30.56
CA ASN A 48 18.67 13.79 30.89
C ASN A 48 17.75 14.43 29.85
N ALA A 49 17.42 13.68 28.80
CA ALA A 49 16.41 14.07 27.84
C ALA A 49 15.00 13.98 28.46
N GLN A 50 14.45 15.10 28.89
CA GLN A 50 13.01 15.21 29.17
C GLN A 50 12.23 15.45 27.87
N ARG A 51 11.05 14.84 27.83
CA ARG A 51 10.01 14.79 26.78
C ARG A 51 9.90 16.05 25.90
N SER A 52 9.68 15.86 24.59
CA SER A 52 9.25 16.74 23.50
C SER A 52 10.29 16.85 22.38
N GLU A 53 10.49 18.00 21.78
CA GLU A 53 11.50 18.26 20.74
C GLU A 53 12.93 17.84 21.14
N ARG A 54 13.26 17.90 22.44
CA ARG A 54 14.56 17.43 22.98
C ARG A 54 14.76 15.91 22.84
N GLY A 55 13.69 15.12 22.83
CA GLY A 55 13.78 13.68 22.64
C GLY A 55 14.24 13.31 21.23
N CYS A 56 13.76 14.00 20.21
CA CYS A 56 14.18 13.76 18.82
C CYS A 56 15.62 14.26 18.58
N ILE A 57 16.03 15.37 19.19
CA ILE A 57 17.43 15.83 19.16
C ILE A 57 18.35 14.71 19.68
N ALA A 58 18.01 14.15 20.84
CA ALA A 58 18.82 13.09 21.46
C ALA A 58 18.82 11.79 20.62
N ALA A 59 17.69 11.43 20.04
CA ALA A 59 17.58 10.26 19.18
C ALA A 59 18.42 10.41 17.91
N CYS A 60 18.26 11.53 17.17
CA CYS A 60 19.03 11.81 15.95
C CYS A 60 20.54 11.88 16.23
N ALA A 61 20.96 12.61 17.25
CA ALA A 61 22.37 12.69 17.63
C ALA A 61 22.95 11.33 18.05
N SER A 62 22.14 10.46 18.71
CA SER A 62 22.56 9.10 19.03
C SER A 62 22.70 8.23 17.78
N LEU A 63 21.80 8.35 16.80
CA LEU A 63 21.90 7.66 15.51
C LEU A 63 23.14 8.11 14.73
N THR A 64 23.42 9.42 14.71
CA THR A 64 24.63 9.97 14.09
C THR A 64 25.90 9.43 14.78
N PHE A 65 25.94 9.42 16.11
CA PHE A 65 27.05 8.87 16.86
C PHE A 65 27.31 7.38 16.57
N LEU A 66 26.23 6.59 16.41
CA LEU A 66 26.32 5.14 16.19
C LEU A 66 26.65 4.77 14.74
N TYR A 67 26.16 5.53 13.77
CA TYR A 67 26.17 5.12 12.36
C TYR A 67 26.85 6.12 11.42
N GLY A 68 27.26 7.27 11.93
CA GLY A 68 27.94 8.33 11.17
C GLY A 68 26.99 9.27 10.44
N ASP A 69 27.54 10.43 10.01
CA ASP A 69 26.79 11.49 9.33
C ASP A 69 26.16 11.04 8.01
N ALA A 70 26.79 10.12 7.29
CA ALA A 70 26.25 9.59 6.03
C ALA A 70 24.92 8.78 6.21
N ALA A 71 24.63 8.32 7.43
CA ALA A 71 23.42 7.59 7.76
C ALA A 71 22.29 8.51 8.27
N VAL A 72 22.58 9.76 8.64
CA VAL A 72 21.62 10.68 9.24
C VAL A 72 21.74 12.06 8.58
N GLU A 73 20.69 12.49 7.88
CA GLU A 73 20.64 13.81 7.24
C GLU A 73 19.90 14.80 8.13
N SER A 74 20.49 15.96 8.30
CA SER A 74 19.96 17.07 9.10
C SER A 74 19.33 18.15 8.21
N ARG A 75 18.45 18.98 8.77
CA ARG A 75 17.67 20.01 8.04
C ARG A 75 18.52 21.02 7.23
N ASP A 76 19.76 21.25 7.60
CA ASP A 76 20.63 22.24 6.96
C ASP A 76 21.47 21.64 5.81
N GLU A 77 21.20 20.41 5.39
CA GLU A 77 21.97 19.69 4.40
C GLU A 77 21.23 19.60 3.06
N LYS A 78 21.95 19.77 1.94
CA LYS A 78 21.39 19.59 0.58
C LYS A 78 20.76 18.22 0.36
N ALA A 79 21.27 17.19 1.05
CA ALA A 79 20.76 15.83 0.97
C ALA A 79 19.37 15.73 1.59
N TYR A 80 19.08 16.51 2.63
CA TYR A 80 17.76 16.62 3.24
C TYR A 80 16.74 17.23 2.26
N ASP A 81 17.09 18.35 1.60
CA ASP A 81 16.20 18.98 0.61
C ASP A 81 15.95 18.03 -0.56
N ALA A 82 17.00 17.38 -1.10
CA ALA A 82 16.87 16.40 -2.16
C ALA A 82 15.98 15.20 -1.76
N PHE A 83 15.98 14.81 -0.48
CA PHE A 83 15.09 13.77 0.01
C PHE A 83 13.64 14.24 0.08
N THR A 84 13.36 15.42 0.62
CA THR A 84 11.99 15.97 0.71
C THR A 84 11.42 16.24 -0.67
N ASP A 85 12.20 16.74 -1.61
CA ASP A 85 11.81 16.97 -3.01
C ASP A 85 11.58 15.66 -3.79
N SER A 86 12.08 14.52 -3.28
CA SER A 86 11.90 13.21 -3.93
C SER A 86 10.54 12.57 -3.71
N TYR A 87 9.66 13.15 -2.89
CA TYR A 87 8.31 12.62 -2.72
C TYR A 87 7.47 12.82 -3.99
N TRP A 88 6.63 11.83 -4.28
CA TRP A 88 5.68 11.95 -5.37
C TRP A 88 4.70 13.11 -5.14
N SER A 89 4.06 13.15 -3.96
CA SER A 89 3.14 14.20 -3.58
C SER A 89 3.84 15.34 -2.84
N ALA A 90 3.64 16.58 -3.30
CA ALA A 90 4.09 17.78 -2.60
C ALA A 90 3.55 17.87 -1.16
N ASN A 91 2.37 17.32 -0.89
CA ASN A 91 1.82 17.24 0.47
C ASN A 91 2.75 16.51 1.45
N GLN A 92 3.49 15.50 0.99
CA GLN A 92 4.47 14.81 1.82
C GLN A 92 5.83 15.52 1.85
N GLY A 93 6.24 16.12 0.73
CA GLY A 93 7.48 16.89 0.65
C GLY A 93 7.50 18.12 1.56
N GLU A 94 6.33 18.72 1.82
CA GLU A 94 6.18 19.87 2.74
C GLU A 94 6.33 19.51 4.24
N VAL A 95 6.38 18.22 4.59
CA VAL A 95 6.56 17.76 5.97
C VAL A 95 8.03 17.76 6.35
N ASN A 96 8.38 18.40 7.48
CA ASN A 96 9.76 18.64 7.90
C ASN A 96 10.17 17.74 9.06
N PRO A 97 10.76 16.54 8.84
CA PRO A 97 11.32 15.71 9.90
C PRO A 97 12.48 16.44 10.61
N TYR A 98 12.72 16.07 11.87
CA TYR A 98 13.89 16.59 12.59
C TYR A 98 15.20 16.07 11.98
N CYS A 99 15.24 14.79 11.62
CA CYS A 99 16.28 14.18 10.83
C CYS A 99 15.74 13.03 9.96
N ILE A 100 16.52 12.65 8.94
CA ILE A 100 16.25 11.51 8.08
C ILE A 100 17.31 10.45 8.37
N PHE A 101 16.88 9.25 8.78
CA PHE A 101 17.78 8.14 9.05
C PHE A 101 17.72 7.09 7.94
N LYS A 102 18.88 6.70 7.42
CA LYS A 102 19.05 5.70 6.34
C LYS A 102 19.72 4.43 6.87
N PRO A 103 18.95 3.46 7.44
CA PRO A 103 19.50 2.22 7.95
C PRO A 103 20.12 1.38 6.83
N ALA A 104 21.32 0.82 7.08
CA ALA A 104 22.00 -0.07 6.13
C ALA A 104 21.67 -1.56 6.34
N LYS A 105 21.00 -1.92 7.43
CA LYS A 105 20.57 -3.30 7.76
C LYS A 105 19.43 -3.29 8.78
N SER A 106 18.75 -4.43 8.91
CA SER A 106 17.57 -4.61 9.77
C SER A 106 17.85 -4.28 11.26
N ASP A 107 19.05 -4.61 11.78
CA ASP A 107 19.43 -4.27 13.15
C ASP A 107 19.48 -2.76 13.43
N HIS A 108 19.84 -1.94 12.43
CA HIS A 108 19.79 -0.49 12.58
C HIS A 108 18.36 0.02 12.77
N VAL A 109 17.38 -0.65 12.13
CA VAL A 109 15.94 -0.36 12.32
C VAL A 109 15.49 -0.75 13.72
N SER A 110 15.97 -1.89 14.25
CA SER A 110 15.73 -2.30 15.64
C SER A 110 16.21 -1.26 16.64
N VAL A 111 17.44 -0.80 16.47
CA VAL A 111 18.04 0.22 17.34
C VAL A 111 17.27 1.53 17.27
N LEU A 112 16.88 1.97 16.07
CA LEU A 112 16.05 3.17 15.90
C LEU A 112 14.71 3.03 16.68
N VAL A 113 13.99 1.92 16.55
CA VAL A 113 12.70 1.71 17.24
C VAL A 113 12.91 1.80 18.77
N LEU A 114 13.97 1.18 19.30
CA LEU A 114 14.29 1.23 20.71
C LEU A 114 14.69 2.63 21.17
N LEU A 115 15.50 3.36 20.39
CA LEU A 115 15.86 4.77 20.69
C LEU A 115 14.63 5.68 20.64
N ALA A 116 13.76 5.52 19.65
CA ALA A 116 12.51 6.26 19.56
C ALA A 116 11.61 6.02 20.78
N ARG A 117 11.54 4.78 21.27
CA ARG A 117 10.84 4.44 22.52
C ARG A 117 11.49 5.08 23.73
N LEU A 118 12.81 5.01 23.86
CA LEU A 118 13.54 5.57 24.99
C LEU A 118 13.37 7.09 25.09
N THR A 119 13.45 7.76 23.94
CA THR A 119 13.40 9.22 23.85
C THR A 119 11.99 9.77 23.64
N GLN A 120 11.00 8.91 23.36
CA GLN A 120 9.63 9.27 22.96
C GLN A 120 9.60 10.14 21.69
N CYS A 121 10.57 9.98 20.80
CA CYS A 121 10.62 10.65 19.50
C CYS A 121 9.70 9.95 18.51
N PRO A 122 8.71 10.62 17.91
CA PRO A 122 7.89 10.02 16.88
C PRO A 122 8.66 9.79 15.59
N PHE A 123 8.20 8.82 14.78
CA PHE A 123 8.85 8.46 13.53
C PHE A 123 7.85 8.10 12.43
N ALA A 124 8.31 8.16 11.18
CA ALA A 124 7.65 7.62 10.02
C ALA A 124 8.63 6.79 9.19
N ALA A 125 8.13 5.95 8.28
CA ALA A 125 8.99 5.11 7.43
C ALA A 125 8.62 5.31 5.94
N LYS A 126 9.63 5.59 5.11
CA LYS A 126 9.53 5.74 3.66
C LYS A 126 10.12 4.53 2.95
N SER A 127 9.27 3.79 2.22
CA SER A 127 9.65 2.88 1.15
C SER A 127 9.78 3.69 -0.15
N GLY A 128 8.76 3.73 -1.04
CA GLY A 128 8.73 4.61 -2.20
C GLY A 128 8.22 6.04 -1.93
N GLY A 129 7.43 6.24 -0.87
CA GLY A 129 6.87 7.57 -0.57
C GLY A 129 5.74 8.01 -1.49
N HIS A 130 4.91 7.08 -1.98
CA HIS A 130 3.85 7.31 -2.97
C HIS A 130 2.45 7.52 -2.36
N ALA A 131 2.34 7.88 -1.09
CA ALA A 131 1.05 8.27 -0.52
C ALA A 131 0.70 9.71 -0.90
N ALA A 132 -0.59 9.99 -1.12
CA ALA A 132 -1.07 11.28 -1.60
C ALA A 132 -1.02 12.38 -0.53
N PHE A 133 -1.12 12.03 0.75
CA PHE A 133 -1.33 12.98 1.85
C PHE A 133 -0.14 13.08 2.80
N ALA A 134 -0.02 14.22 3.46
CA ALA A 134 1.03 14.54 4.42
C ALA A 134 1.09 13.57 5.62
N GLY A 135 2.27 13.30 6.12
CA GLY A 135 2.47 12.49 7.32
C GLY A 135 2.38 10.98 7.13
N ALA A 136 2.09 10.47 5.92
CA ALA A 136 1.98 9.04 5.67
C ALA A 136 3.32 8.31 5.77
N SER A 137 4.37 8.86 5.16
CA SER A 137 5.74 8.31 5.16
C SER A 137 6.81 9.33 5.51
N SER A 138 6.41 10.51 5.98
CA SER A 138 7.24 11.53 6.61
C SER A 138 6.59 11.99 7.91
N ILE A 139 7.30 12.72 8.78
CA ILE A 139 6.77 13.17 10.06
C ILE A 139 7.32 14.52 10.47
N GLU A 140 6.44 15.45 10.83
CA GLU A 140 6.84 16.78 11.32
C GLU A 140 7.61 16.66 12.65
N GLY A 141 8.82 17.21 12.69
CA GLY A 141 9.64 17.27 13.90
C GLY A 141 10.13 15.93 14.47
N GLY A 142 9.82 14.80 13.81
CA GLY A 142 10.22 13.45 14.19
C GLY A 142 11.38 12.90 13.35
N ILE A 143 11.55 11.57 13.36
CA ILE A 143 12.54 10.87 12.54
C ILE A 143 11.85 10.25 11.33
N THR A 144 12.25 10.62 10.12
CA THR A 144 11.86 9.86 8.92
C THR A 144 12.90 8.79 8.63
N ILE A 145 12.46 7.53 8.64
CA ILE A 145 13.28 6.37 8.26
C ILE A 145 13.20 6.22 6.75
N SER A 146 14.31 6.37 6.04
CA SER A 146 14.40 6.09 4.61
C SER A 146 15.00 4.71 4.38
N PHE A 147 14.25 3.80 3.77
CA PHE A 147 14.76 2.48 3.44
C PHE A 147 15.67 2.45 2.20
N ALA A 148 16.11 3.60 1.68
CA ALA A 148 16.90 3.71 0.45
C ALA A 148 18.14 2.81 0.40
N ASN A 149 18.74 2.47 1.54
CA ASN A 149 19.90 1.57 1.64
C ASN A 149 19.51 0.08 1.84
N LEU A 150 18.23 -0.24 2.00
CA LEU A 150 17.71 -1.60 2.09
C LEU A 150 17.04 -1.96 0.76
N LYS A 151 17.83 -2.23 -0.28
CA LYS A 151 17.40 -2.43 -1.68
C LYS A 151 17.78 -3.78 -2.26
N ALA A 152 18.21 -4.76 -1.45
CA ALA A 152 18.54 -6.06 -1.99
C ALA A 152 17.29 -6.75 -2.57
N VAL A 153 17.49 -7.42 -3.71
CA VAL A 153 16.55 -8.37 -4.32
C VAL A 153 17.35 -9.63 -4.62
N SER A 154 16.91 -10.77 -4.11
CA SER A 154 17.57 -12.07 -4.34
C SER A 154 16.54 -13.18 -4.50
N LEU A 155 16.90 -14.21 -5.27
CA LEU A 155 16.09 -15.42 -5.45
C LEU A 155 16.56 -16.52 -4.49
N SER A 156 15.63 -17.38 -4.04
CA SER A 156 15.95 -18.65 -3.42
C SER A 156 16.65 -19.60 -4.42
N GLU A 157 17.32 -20.65 -3.92
CA GLU A 157 18.03 -21.63 -4.78
C GLU A 157 17.11 -22.30 -5.81
N ASP A 158 15.84 -22.52 -5.46
CA ASP A 158 14.82 -23.10 -6.34
C ASP A 158 14.04 -22.04 -7.13
N GLU A 159 14.44 -20.78 -7.02
CA GLU A 159 13.85 -19.59 -7.67
C GLU A 159 12.36 -19.36 -7.40
N LYS A 160 11.76 -20.04 -6.40
CA LYS A 160 10.34 -19.90 -6.07
C LYS A 160 10.01 -18.71 -5.18
N ILE A 161 11.01 -18.15 -4.50
CA ILE A 161 10.85 -17.02 -3.61
C ILE A 161 11.81 -15.91 -4.00
N ALA A 162 11.27 -14.72 -4.17
CA ALA A 162 12.04 -13.48 -4.29
C ALA A 162 12.05 -12.77 -2.92
N SER A 163 13.24 -12.59 -2.36
CA SER A 163 13.49 -11.84 -1.14
C SER A 163 13.76 -10.39 -1.50
N ILE A 164 12.87 -9.47 -1.09
CA ILE A 164 12.83 -8.09 -1.56
C ILE A 164 12.83 -7.14 -0.36
N GLN A 165 13.81 -6.27 -0.26
CA GLN A 165 13.88 -5.28 0.80
C GLN A 165 13.01 -4.03 0.52
N PRO A 166 12.53 -3.32 1.57
CA PRO A 166 11.51 -2.26 1.45
C PRO A 166 11.97 -0.99 0.73
N GLY A 167 13.26 -0.79 0.51
CA GLY A 167 13.79 0.35 -0.25
C GLY A 167 13.64 0.23 -1.77
N ASN A 168 13.15 -0.92 -2.26
CA ASN A 168 12.86 -1.11 -3.67
C ASN A 168 11.56 -0.44 -4.11
N ILE A 169 11.52 -0.06 -5.38
CA ILE A 169 10.31 0.27 -6.14
C ILE A 169 10.00 -0.88 -7.10
N TRP A 170 8.74 -1.01 -7.50
CA TRP A 170 8.30 -2.17 -8.28
C TRP A 170 8.97 -2.29 -9.65
N GLY A 171 9.25 -1.16 -10.30
CA GLY A 171 9.97 -1.17 -11.58
C GLY A 171 11.33 -1.84 -11.49
N ASP A 172 12.14 -1.48 -10.48
CA ASP A 172 13.48 -2.08 -10.25
C ASP A 172 13.38 -3.59 -9.99
N VAL A 173 12.34 -4.01 -9.23
CA VAL A 173 12.08 -5.42 -8.94
C VAL A 173 11.76 -6.20 -10.21
N PHE A 174 10.85 -5.68 -11.05
CA PHE A 174 10.48 -6.31 -12.31
C PHE A 174 11.66 -6.42 -13.28
N GLU A 175 12.46 -5.34 -13.42
CA GLU A 175 13.67 -5.38 -14.25
C GLU A 175 14.69 -6.43 -13.80
N GLN A 176 14.82 -6.62 -12.49
CA GLN A 176 15.75 -7.60 -11.96
C GLN A 176 15.25 -9.02 -12.17
N LEU A 177 13.99 -9.32 -11.86
CA LEU A 177 13.41 -10.66 -11.96
C LEU A 177 13.21 -11.12 -13.40
N ALA A 178 12.94 -10.20 -14.34
CA ALA A 178 12.82 -10.50 -15.76
C ALA A 178 14.09 -11.13 -16.37
N LYS A 179 15.27 -10.91 -15.76
CA LYS A 179 16.53 -11.56 -16.19
C LYS A 179 16.53 -13.07 -16.01
N SER A 180 15.61 -13.60 -15.20
CA SER A 180 15.38 -15.02 -14.92
C SER A 180 14.03 -15.51 -15.46
N ASP A 181 13.38 -14.79 -16.37
CA ASP A 181 12.03 -15.08 -16.87
C ASP A 181 10.97 -15.15 -15.74
N LEU A 182 11.20 -14.39 -14.65
CA LEU A 182 10.37 -14.36 -13.46
C LEU A 182 9.80 -12.97 -13.20
N SER A 183 8.71 -12.94 -12.43
CA SER A 183 8.15 -11.76 -11.82
C SER A 183 7.59 -12.11 -10.44
N VAL A 184 6.93 -11.16 -9.81
CA VAL A 184 6.13 -11.33 -8.58
C VAL A 184 4.83 -10.55 -8.73
N VAL A 185 3.83 -10.87 -7.91
CA VAL A 185 2.61 -10.08 -7.82
C VAL A 185 2.92 -8.76 -7.11
N GLY A 186 3.07 -7.68 -7.88
CA GLY A 186 3.52 -6.36 -7.41
C GLY A 186 2.72 -5.21 -8.00
N GLY A 187 3.10 -3.97 -7.68
CA GLY A 187 2.41 -2.77 -8.12
C GLY A 187 2.46 -2.54 -9.63
N ARG A 188 1.58 -1.67 -10.14
CA ARG A 188 1.38 -1.41 -11.57
C ARG A 188 2.09 -0.16 -12.08
N LEU A 189 2.60 0.70 -11.20
CA LEU A 189 3.42 1.87 -11.54
C LEU A 189 4.86 1.64 -11.11
N TYR A 190 5.80 2.13 -11.92
CA TYR A 190 7.24 1.89 -11.75
C TYR A 190 7.79 2.37 -10.41
N ASN A 191 7.43 3.60 -10.01
CA ASN A 191 7.98 4.30 -8.83
C ASN A 191 7.31 3.98 -7.50
N ILE A 192 6.29 3.11 -7.48
CA ILE A 192 5.62 2.72 -6.23
C ILE A 192 6.53 1.81 -5.41
N GLY A 193 6.68 2.12 -4.12
CA GLY A 193 7.47 1.34 -3.18
C GLY A 193 6.83 0.01 -2.81
N VAL A 194 7.68 -1.00 -2.60
CA VAL A 194 7.26 -2.35 -2.22
C VAL A 194 6.55 -2.35 -0.87
N GLY A 195 7.05 -1.58 0.11
CA GLY A 195 6.58 -1.66 1.49
C GLY A 195 5.14 -1.26 1.69
N GLY A 196 4.78 -0.02 1.34
CA GLY A 196 3.43 0.51 1.55
C GLY A 196 2.38 -0.23 0.72
N LEU A 197 2.68 -0.49 -0.56
CA LEU A 197 1.77 -1.20 -1.44
C LEU A 197 1.41 -2.58 -0.88
N THR A 198 2.40 -3.39 -0.51
CA THR A 198 2.19 -4.77 -0.07
C THR A 198 1.48 -4.84 1.28
N THR A 199 1.84 -3.99 2.25
CA THR A 199 1.18 -4.00 3.56
C THR A 199 -0.25 -3.47 3.53
N GLY A 200 -0.62 -2.67 2.52
CA GLY A 200 -1.99 -2.18 2.31
C GLY A 200 -2.85 -3.06 1.38
N GLY A 201 -2.29 -4.17 0.87
CA GLY A 201 -2.94 -5.10 -0.05
C GLY A 201 -2.16 -5.27 -1.35
N GLY A 202 -2.27 -4.35 -2.27
CA GLY A 202 -1.46 -4.29 -3.50
C GLY A 202 -2.10 -4.93 -4.72
N ILE A 203 -2.88 -4.17 -5.49
CA ILE A 203 -3.44 -4.60 -6.77
C ILE A 203 -2.33 -4.68 -7.81
N SER A 204 -2.31 -5.77 -8.59
CA SER A 204 -1.32 -6.12 -9.60
C SER A 204 -1.95 -6.38 -10.97
N TYR A 205 -1.17 -6.39 -12.03
CA TYR A 205 -1.55 -6.94 -13.33
C TYR A 205 -1.94 -8.43 -13.26
N PHE A 206 -1.42 -9.15 -12.28
CA PHE A 206 -1.61 -10.58 -12.09
C PHE A 206 -2.67 -10.93 -11.05
N SER A 207 -3.41 -9.93 -10.53
CA SER A 207 -4.31 -10.14 -9.38
C SER A 207 -5.43 -11.13 -9.64
N ASN A 208 -5.97 -11.22 -10.86
CA ASN A 208 -7.01 -12.20 -11.19
C ASN A 208 -6.52 -13.64 -11.10
N LEU A 209 -5.22 -13.88 -11.36
CA LEU A 209 -4.61 -15.21 -11.30
C LEU A 209 -4.15 -15.59 -9.89
N TYR A 210 -3.63 -14.60 -9.12
CA TYR A 210 -2.88 -14.89 -7.89
C TYR A 210 -3.37 -14.13 -6.65
N GLY A 211 -4.37 -13.26 -6.74
CA GLY A 211 -4.75 -12.34 -5.66
C GLY A 211 -3.92 -11.07 -5.65
N TRP A 212 -3.88 -10.38 -4.54
CA TRP A 212 -3.13 -9.14 -4.39
C TRP A 212 -1.68 -9.41 -3.92
N ALA A 213 -0.83 -8.39 -3.96
CA ALA A 213 0.58 -8.56 -3.57
C ALA A 213 0.75 -9.15 -2.17
N CYS A 214 -0.07 -8.72 -1.21
CA CYS A 214 -0.03 -9.24 0.16
C CYS A 214 -0.40 -10.73 0.27
N ASP A 215 -1.19 -11.26 -0.66
CA ASP A 215 -1.62 -12.66 -0.66
C ASP A 215 -0.51 -13.60 -1.13
N ASN A 216 0.48 -13.06 -1.87
CA ASN A 216 1.61 -13.77 -2.45
C ASN A 216 2.90 -13.62 -1.62
N VAL A 217 2.82 -13.08 -0.41
CA VAL A 217 3.95 -13.05 0.52
C VAL A 217 4.04 -14.38 1.26
N GLU A 218 5.12 -15.12 1.06
CA GLU A 218 5.45 -16.34 1.84
C GLU A 218 5.73 -15.97 3.30
N SER A 219 6.53 -14.91 3.51
CA SER A 219 6.86 -14.43 4.85
C SER A 219 7.35 -12.99 4.85
N PHE A 220 7.17 -12.34 6.00
CA PHE A 220 7.69 -11.01 6.29
C PHE A 220 8.79 -11.09 7.35
N GLU A 221 9.89 -10.35 7.19
CA GLU A 221 10.77 -10.04 8.31
C GLU A 221 10.36 -8.69 8.91
N VAL A 222 10.05 -8.68 10.19
CA VAL A 222 9.41 -7.55 10.86
C VAL A 222 10.17 -7.15 12.11
N VAL A 223 10.50 -5.87 12.24
CA VAL A 223 11.00 -5.28 13.48
C VAL A 223 9.80 -4.94 14.37
N LEU A 224 9.69 -5.64 15.50
CA LEU A 224 8.64 -5.41 16.50
C LEU A 224 8.96 -4.22 17.42
N ALA A 225 7.97 -3.80 18.20
CA ALA A 225 8.09 -2.69 19.15
C ALA A 225 9.20 -2.87 20.20
N ASN A 226 9.51 -4.11 20.56
CA ASN A 226 10.59 -4.47 21.48
C ASN A 226 11.98 -4.60 20.82
N GLY A 227 12.09 -4.25 19.53
CA GLY A 227 13.34 -4.34 18.75
C GLY A 227 13.69 -5.74 18.27
N GLN A 228 12.88 -6.77 18.52
CA GLN A 228 13.09 -8.10 17.96
C GLN A 228 12.76 -8.10 16.47
N ILE A 229 13.53 -8.86 15.69
CA ILE A 229 13.24 -9.15 14.29
C ILE A 229 12.66 -10.54 14.23
N VAL A 230 11.44 -10.67 13.71
CA VAL A 230 10.73 -11.94 13.59
C VAL A 230 10.39 -12.24 12.13
N LYS A 231 10.38 -13.53 11.77
CA LYS A 231 9.86 -13.99 10.47
C LYS A 231 8.40 -14.43 10.67
N ALA A 232 7.46 -13.64 10.15
CA ALA A 232 6.04 -13.95 10.18
C ALA A 232 5.60 -14.66 8.89
N SER A 233 4.99 -15.84 9.00
CA SER A 233 4.52 -16.67 7.90
C SER A 233 3.23 -17.40 8.28
N ALA A 234 2.66 -18.18 7.38
CA ALA A 234 1.49 -19.00 7.66
C ALA A 234 1.69 -20.01 8.81
N THR A 235 2.96 -20.41 9.07
CA THR A 235 3.31 -21.40 10.10
C THR A 235 4.05 -20.82 11.31
N GLN A 236 4.59 -19.61 11.18
CA GLN A 236 5.31 -18.91 12.25
C GLN A 236 4.72 -17.53 12.45
N TYR A 237 4.22 -17.23 13.66
CA TYR A 237 3.45 -16.00 13.96
C TYR A 237 2.27 -15.77 13.00
N PRO A 238 1.39 -16.78 12.80
CA PRO A 238 0.36 -16.74 11.76
C PRO A 238 -0.66 -15.63 11.93
N ASP A 239 -0.92 -15.18 13.14
CA ASP A 239 -1.78 -14.04 13.43
C ASP A 239 -1.14 -12.70 13.02
N LEU A 240 0.17 -12.52 13.26
CA LEU A 240 0.93 -11.37 12.78
C LEU A 240 1.02 -11.37 11.25
N TYR A 241 1.28 -12.53 10.65
CA TYR A 241 1.29 -12.71 9.19
C TYR A 241 -0.04 -12.31 8.56
N TRP A 242 -1.17 -12.75 9.15
CA TRP A 242 -2.49 -12.34 8.70
C TRP A 242 -2.70 -10.82 8.81
N ALA A 243 -2.28 -10.20 9.92
CA ALA A 243 -2.44 -8.77 10.17
C ALA A 243 -1.60 -7.89 9.24
N LEU A 244 -0.40 -8.36 8.81
CA LEU A 244 0.47 -7.64 7.88
C LEU A 244 -0.06 -7.64 6.44
N ARG A 245 -0.99 -8.56 6.10
CA ARG A 245 -1.63 -8.64 4.80
C ARG A 245 -2.88 -7.75 4.76
N GLY A 246 -2.68 -6.46 4.51
CA GLY A 246 -3.72 -5.44 4.42
C GLY A 246 -3.88 -4.55 5.66
N GLY A 247 -3.19 -4.84 6.77
CA GLY A 247 -3.31 -4.03 8.00
C GLY A 247 -2.38 -2.82 8.08
N GLY A 248 -1.61 -2.52 7.03
CA GLY A 248 -0.76 -1.33 6.94
C GLY A 248 0.42 -1.33 7.94
N ASN A 249 0.79 -0.13 8.40
CA ASN A 249 1.96 0.11 9.26
C ASN A 249 1.66 -0.01 10.77
N ASN A 250 0.77 -0.93 11.17
CA ASN A 250 0.24 -0.99 12.54
C ASN A 250 0.92 -2.01 13.45
N PHE A 251 1.80 -2.89 12.93
CA PHE A 251 2.27 -4.09 13.61
C PHE A 251 3.78 -4.21 13.72
N GLY A 252 4.52 -3.38 13.03
CA GLY A 252 5.97 -3.39 12.95
C GLY A 252 6.49 -2.72 11.69
N LEU A 253 7.82 -2.58 11.60
CA LEU A 253 8.50 -2.15 10.39
C LEU A 253 8.98 -3.37 9.62
N VAL A 254 8.42 -3.61 8.44
CA VAL A 254 8.84 -4.72 7.57
C VAL A 254 10.15 -4.34 6.91
N VAL A 255 11.16 -5.19 7.09
CA VAL A 255 12.52 -5.00 6.59
C VAL A 255 12.89 -5.98 5.48
N ASN A 256 12.06 -6.98 5.24
CA ASN A 256 12.15 -7.87 4.09
C ASN A 256 10.79 -8.51 3.76
N PHE A 257 10.50 -8.66 2.46
CA PHE A 257 9.33 -9.31 1.90
C PHE A 257 9.81 -10.52 1.10
N ASN A 258 9.41 -11.72 1.48
CA ASN A 258 9.65 -12.93 0.71
C ASN A 258 8.40 -13.24 -0.10
N LEU A 259 8.41 -12.95 -1.41
CA LEU A 259 7.27 -13.11 -2.31
C LEU A 259 7.42 -14.37 -3.17
N GLU A 260 6.30 -15.05 -3.38
CA GLU A 260 6.25 -16.15 -4.36
C GLU A 260 6.51 -15.59 -5.77
N THR A 261 7.41 -16.24 -6.51
CA THR A 261 7.69 -15.89 -7.90
C THR A 261 6.65 -16.47 -8.84
N ILE A 262 6.43 -15.79 -9.94
CA ILE A 262 5.59 -16.26 -11.04
C ILE A 262 6.43 -16.29 -12.33
N SER A 263 6.18 -17.28 -13.19
CA SER A 263 6.84 -17.35 -14.49
C SER A 263 6.22 -16.33 -15.44
N VAL A 264 7.05 -15.44 -15.98
CA VAL A 264 6.70 -14.48 -17.01
C VAL A 264 7.79 -14.52 -18.07
N PRO A 265 7.66 -15.41 -19.07
CA PRO A 265 8.70 -15.62 -20.08
C PRO A 265 9.10 -14.31 -20.76
N LYS A 266 10.40 -14.01 -20.81
CA LYS A 266 10.99 -12.75 -21.26
C LYS A 266 10.51 -11.50 -20.49
N GLY A 267 9.76 -11.67 -19.39
CA GLY A 267 9.11 -10.59 -18.68
C GLY A 267 7.96 -9.92 -19.46
N GLU A 268 7.46 -10.53 -20.54
CA GLU A 268 6.52 -9.91 -21.48
C GLU A 268 5.05 -10.19 -21.12
N MET A 269 4.20 -9.18 -21.32
CA MET A 269 2.74 -9.26 -21.27
C MET A 269 2.14 -8.34 -22.36
N TRP A 270 0.88 -8.59 -22.75
CA TRP A 270 0.15 -7.70 -23.63
C TRP A 270 -0.62 -6.66 -22.81
N GLY A 271 -0.76 -5.45 -23.37
CA GLY A 271 -1.65 -4.44 -22.80
C GLY A 271 -1.40 -3.06 -23.37
N GLY A 272 -2.01 -2.04 -22.77
CA GLY A 272 -1.89 -0.64 -23.13
C GLY A 272 -3.15 0.16 -22.94
N SER A 273 -3.04 1.46 -23.16
CA SER A 273 -4.17 2.37 -23.08
C SER A 273 -4.80 2.57 -24.44
N ARG A 274 -6.13 2.71 -24.45
CA ARG A 274 -6.91 3.21 -25.58
C ARG A 274 -7.58 4.51 -25.17
N VAL A 275 -7.84 5.41 -26.14
CA VAL A 275 -8.49 6.69 -25.87
C VAL A 275 -9.81 6.76 -26.61
N TYR A 276 -10.86 7.19 -25.91
CA TYR A 276 -12.22 7.29 -26.42
C TYR A 276 -12.84 8.64 -26.09
N THR A 277 -13.68 9.11 -26.99
CA THR A 277 -14.50 10.32 -26.84
C THR A 277 -15.81 10.02 -26.10
N GLU A 278 -16.51 11.06 -25.66
CA GLU A 278 -17.69 10.99 -24.80
C GLU A 278 -18.82 10.15 -25.40
N ASP A 279 -19.00 10.17 -26.74
CA ASP A 279 -20.01 9.39 -27.45
C ASP A 279 -19.85 7.87 -27.25
N LYS A 280 -18.69 7.37 -26.82
CA LYS A 280 -18.42 5.96 -26.54
C LYS A 280 -18.57 5.56 -25.06
N PHE A 281 -18.87 6.51 -24.18
CA PHE A 281 -18.95 6.22 -22.74
C PHE A 281 -19.98 5.18 -22.34
N PRO A 282 -21.21 5.10 -22.95
CA PRO A 282 -22.17 4.06 -22.63
C PRO A 282 -21.66 2.65 -22.96
N GLU A 283 -21.03 2.49 -24.15
CA GLU A 283 -20.46 1.21 -24.58
C GLU A 283 -19.30 0.79 -23.68
N LEU A 284 -18.40 1.73 -23.35
CA LEU A 284 -17.27 1.47 -22.44
C LEU A 284 -17.74 1.07 -21.04
N ALA A 285 -18.76 1.72 -20.49
CA ALA A 285 -19.32 1.35 -19.19
C ALA A 285 -19.92 -0.08 -19.23
N SER A 286 -20.58 -0.44 -20.33
CA SER A 286 -21.12 -1.78 -20.55
C SER A 286 -20.01 -2.82 -20.70
N ALA A 287 -18.96 -2.52 -21.46
CA ALA A 287 -17.80 -3.39 -21.63
C ALA A 287 -17.05 -3.62 -20.30
N LEU A 288 -16.85 -2.56 -19.49
CA LEU A 288 -16.27 -2.67 -18.17
C LEU A 288 -17.12 -3.55 -17.22
N TYR A 289 -18.43 -3.32 -17.20
CA TYR A 289 -19.36 -4.14 -16.43
C TYR A 289 -19.29 -5.63 -16.83
N ASN A 290 -19.28 -5.91 -18.14
CA ASN A 290 -19.24 -7.27 -18.67
C ASN A 290 -17.94 -8.00 -18.34
N ILE A 291 -16.79 -7.36 -18.52
CA ILE A 291 -15.50 -8.02 -18.29
C ILE A 291 -15.29 -8.34 -16.79
N ILE A 292 -15.70 -7.44 -15.88
CA ILE A 292 -15.55 -7.69 -14.45
C ILE A 292 -16.43 -8.84 -13.99
N ASN A 293 -17.68 -8.93 -14.49
CA ASN A 293 -18.58 -10.03 -14.19
C ASN A 293 -18.13 -11.37 -14.82
N ASN A 294 -17.43 -11.32 -15.94
CA ASN A 294 -16.99 -12.50 -16.71
C ASN A 294 -15.50 -12.84 -16.51
N SER A 295 -14.77 -12.14 -15.66
CA SER A 295 -13.33 -12.33 -15.40
C SER A 295 -12.93 -13.78 -15.06
N PHE A 296 -13.86 -14.58 -14.53
CA PHE A 296 -13.63 -16.00 -14.25
C PHE A 296 -13.49 -16.86 -15.51
N LYS A 297 -13.94 -16.38 -16.68
CA LYS A 297 -13.82 -17.10 -17.97
C LYS A 297 -12.40 -17.01 -18.53
N ASP A 298 -11.73 -15.89 -18.27
CA ASP A 298 -10.35 -15.66 -18.64
C ASP A 298 -9.66 -14.75 -17.61
N PRO A 299 -9.11 -15.31 -16.51
CA PRO A 299 -8.52 -14.53 -15.44
C PRO A 299 -7.17 -13.90 -15.81
N LYS A 300 -6.64 -14.13 -17.00
CA LYS A 300 -5.43 -13.46 -17.50
C LYS A 300 -5.69 -11.99 -17.83
N ALA A 301 -6.94 -11.64 -18.14
CA ALA A 301 -7.34 -10.29 -18.51
C ALA A 301 -7.65 -9.43 -17.29
N GLY A 302 -7.29 -8.16 -17.35
CA GLY A 302 -7.69 -7.15 -16.37
C GLY A 302 -7.60 -5.75 -16.94
N LEU A 303 -8.22 -4.78 -16.25
CA LEU A 303 -8.23 -3.40 -16.68
C LEU A 303 -8.59 -2.44 -15.55
N TRP A 304 -8.39 -1.17 -15.82
CA TRP A 304 -9.10 -0.05 -15.20
C TRP A 304 -9.51 0.93 -16.28
N VAL A 305 -10.51 1.75 -16.00
CA VAL A 305 -10.93 2.84 -16.89
C VAL A 305 -10.82 4.14 -16.12
N ALA A 306 -10.09 5.10 -16.66
CA ALA A 306 -10.04 6.48 -16.19
C ALA A 306 -10.94 7.35 -17.08
N TRP A 307 -11.87 8.07 -16.46
CA TRP A 307 -12.64 9.14 -17.09
C TRP A 307 -12.08 10.47 -16.59
N GLY A 308 -11.81 11.40 -17.50
CA GLY A 308 -11.24 12.69 -17.18
C GLY A 308 -11.49 13.73 -18.24
N ALA A 309 -10.94 14.92 -18.05
CA ALA A 309 -10.97 15.99 -19.04
C ALA A 309 -9.56 16.46 -19.35
N ILE A 310 -9.21 16.53 -20.65
CA ILE A 310 -7.93 17.02 -21.16
C ILE A 310 -8.24 18.12 -22.17
N ASP A 311 -7.70 19.31 -21.95
CA ASP A 311 -7.94 20.48 -22.82
C ASP A 311 -9.43 20.75 -23.08
N GLY A 312 -10.27 20.57 -22.05
CA GLY A 312 -11.71 20.77 -22.12
C GLY A 312 -12.50 19.66 -22.81
N ASN A 313 -11.86 18.60 -23.28
CA ASN A 313 -12.53 17.44 -23.89
C ASN A 313 -12.72 16.32 -22.85
N SER A 314 -13.94 15.81 -22.73
CA SER A 314 -14.25 14.61 -21.94
C SER A 314 -13.68 13.37 -22.64
N LEU A 315 -12.81 12.65 -21.97
CA LEU A 315 -12.16 11.45 -22.49
C LEU A 315 -12.29 10.28 -21.52
N ALA A 316 -12.30 9.07 -22.09
CA ALA A 316 -12.12 7.83 -21.33
C ALA A 316 -10.85 7.12 -21.80
N ILE A 317 -10.05 6.68 -20.84
CA ILE A 317 -8.77 6.02 -21.07
C ILE A 317 -8.78 4.67 -20.33
N PRO A 318 -9.36 3.60 -20.91
CA PRO A 318 -9.15 2.25 -20.41
C PRO A 318 -7.69 1.83 -20.62
N THR A 319 -7.08 1.29 -19.57
CA THR A 319 -5.82 0.57 -19.64
C THR A 319 -6.11 -0.92 -19.54
N LEU A 320 -5.91 -1.63 -20.63
CA LEU A 320 -6.14 -3.06 -20.77
C LEU A 320 -4.83 -3.81 -20.53
N TYR A 321 -4.89 -4.98 -19.91
CA TYR A 321 -3.72 -5.85 -19.75
C TYR A 321 -4.11 -7.32 -19.76
N TYR A 322 -3.19 -8.13 -20.29
CA TYR A 322 -3.30 -9.58 -20.35
C TYR A 322 -1.96 -10.19 -19.92
N SER A 323 -1.98 -11.11 -18.98
CA SER A 323 -0.77 -11.61 -18.31
C SER A 323 0.14 -12.50 -19.18
N GLU A 324 -0.12 -12.57 -20.47
CA GLU A 324 0.70 -13.25 -21.48
C GLU A 324 0.82 -12.35 -22.72
N PRO A 325 1.87 -12.53 -23.56
CA PRO A 325 1.95 -11.83 -24.85
C PRO A 325 0.86 -12.30 -25.83
N ASN A 326 0.61 -11.49 -26.87
CA ASN A 326 -0.42 -11.71 -27.90
C ASN A 326 -1.87 -11.78 -27.38
N GLY A 327 -2.15 -11.19 -26.21
CA GLY A 327 -3.46 -11.26 -25.55
C GLY A 327 -4.57 -10.41 -26.17
N GLY A 328 -4.29 -9.54 -27.15
CA GLY A 328 -5.25 -8.58 -27.69
C GLY A 328 -6.45 -9.18 -28.43
N ASN A 329 -6.31 -10.41 -28.93
CA ASN A 329 -7.38 -11.13 -29.62
C ASN A 329 -8.14 -12.13 -28.73
N ALA A 330 -7.89 -12.13 -27.42
CA ALA A 330 -8.64 -12.96 -26.50
C ALA A 330 -10.12 -12.55 -26.47
N SER A 331 -11.03 -13.51 -26.53
CA SER A 331 -12.48 -13.24 -26.65
C SER A 331 -13.07 -12.44 -25.47
N ILE A 332 -12.36 -12.38 -24.35
CA ILE A 332 -12.72 -11.54 -23.23
C ILE A 332 -12.73 -10.04 -23.58
N TRP A 333 -12.03 -9.64 -24.64
CA TRP A 333 -11.93 -8.28 -25.15
C TRP A 333 -12.92 -7.94 -26.26
N ASP A 334 -13.81 -8.87 -26.68
CA ASP A 334 -14.69 -8.67 -27.84
C ASP A 334 -15.51 -7.38 -27.72
N ASP A 335 -16.06 -7.08 -26.53
CA ASP A 335 -16.80 -5.85 -26.28
C ASP A 335 -15.94 -4.59 -26.47
N PHE A 336 -14.70 -4.58 -25.97
CA PHE A 336 -13.77 -3.46 -26.14
C PHE A 336 -13.26 -3.34 -27.58
N ASN A 337 -13.00 -4.47 -28.23
CA ASN A 337 -12.51 -4.50 -29.62
C ASN A 337 -13.59 -4.05 -30.64
N ALA A 338 -14.88 -4.11 -30.25
CA ALA A 338 -15.98 -3.61 -31.05
C ALA A 338 -16.16 -2.08 -30.98
N ILE A 339 -15.54 -1.40 -30.01
CA ILE A 339 -15.65 0.04 -29.83
C ILE A 339 -14.50 0.73 -30.54
N GLU A 340 -14.79 1.62 -31.48
CA GLU A 340 -13.78 2.40 -32.20
C GLU A 340 -13.11 3.42 -31.26
N SER A 341 -11.78 3.31 -31.09
CA SER A 341 -10.96 4.24 -30.32
C SER A 341 -10.33 5.31 -31.20
N ILE A 342 -10.05 6.49 -30.66
CA ILE A 342 -9.29 7.54 -31.37
C ILE A 342 -7.77 7.31 -31.27
N SER A 343 -7.33 6.47 -30.34
CA SER A 343 -5.94 6.02 -30.17
C SER A 343 -5.91 4.64 -29.53
N ASP A 344 -5.02 3.77 -30.01
CA ASP A 344 -4.75 2.45 -29.47
C ASP A 344 -3.24 2.24 -29.34
N MET A 345 -2.77 2.10 -28.09
CA MET A 345 -1.36 1.89 -27.74
C MET A 345 -1.12 0.48 -27.18
N THR A 346 -2.07 -0.44 -27.38
CA THR A 346 -1.95 -1.82 -26.89
C THR A 346 -0.92 -2.61 -27.70
N GLN A 347 -0.01 -3.29 -27.03
CA GLN A 347 1.05 -4.13 -27.62
C GLN A 347 1.69 -5.05 -26.59
N ASP A 348 2.55 -5.96 -27.04
CA ASP A 348 3.39 -6.76 -26.15
C ASP A 348 4.59 -5.92 -25.68
N ARG A 349 4.87 -5.95 -24.38
CA ARG A 349 6.00 -5.26 -23.74
C ARG A 349 6.41 -5.97 -22.46
N VAL A 350 7.61 -5.68 -22.01
CA VAL A 350 8.11 -6.08 -20.69
C VAL A 350 7.31 -5.39 -19.58
N VAL A 351 6.96 -6.12 -18.53
CA VAL A 351 6.17 -5.60 -17.38
C VAL A 351 6.75 -4.31 -16.80
N ALA A 352 8.07 -4.19 -16.72
CA ALA A 352 8.73 -2.98 -16.22
C ALA A 352 8.51 -1.76 -17.14
N GLU A 353 8.45 -1.97 -18.46
CA GLU A 353 8.16 -0.90 -19.44
C GLU A 353 6.71 -0.45 -19.30
N TRP A 354 5.79 -1.38 -19.14
CA TRP A 354 4.39 -1.09 -18.83
C TRP A 354 4.25 -0.24 -17.58
N ALA A 355 4.92 -0.65 -16.50
CA ALA A 355 4.90 0.08 -15.23
C ALA A 355 5.46 1.50 -15.38
N ARG A 356 6.46 1.70 -16.27
CA ARG A 356 7.07 3.03 -16.55
C ARG A 356 6.17 3.91 -17.39
N GLU A 357 5.49 3.36 -18.41
CA GLU A 357 4.57 4.12 -19.26
C GLU A 357 3.38 4.64 -18.43
N ASN A 358 2.76 3.78 -17.61
CA ASN A 358 1.66 4.18 -16.72
C ASN A 358 2.07 5.26 -15.69
N MET A 359 3.38 5.47 -15.47
CA MET A 359 3.90 6.52 -14.60
C MET A 359 3.84 7.91 -15.25
N GLY A 360 3.80 7.99 -16.61
CA GLY A 360 3.74 9.26 -17.34
C GLY A 360 2.54 10.12 -16.97
N ASP A 361 1.45 9.48 -16.55
CA ASP A 361 0.21 10.14 -16.12
C ASP A 361 0.22 10.58 -14.64
N SER A 362 1.34 10.37 -13.92
CA SER A 362 1.48 10.64 -12.49
C SER A 362 2.81 11.33 -12.15
N PRO A 363 3.00 12.60 -12.57
CA PRO A 363 4.25 13.35 -12.35
C PRO A 363 4.49 13.62 -10.86
N ASN A 364 5.77 13.71 -10.46
CA ASN A 364 6.14 14.08 -9.10
C ASN A 364 5.98 15.59 -8.86
N GLY A 365 5.77 15.98 -7.60
CA GLY A 365 5.87 17.36 -7.15
C GLY A 365 4.59 18.17 -7.26
N LEU A 366 3.48 17.56 -7.66
CA LEU A 366 2.15 18.15 -7.56
C LEU A 366 1.52 17.82 -6.20
N ARG A 367 0.54 18.61 -5.81
CA ARG A 367 -0.36 18.25 -4.73
C ARG A 367 -1.29 17.15 -5.23
N GLU A 368 -1.58 16.19 -4.37
CA GLU A 368 -2.28 14.95 -4.73
C GLU A 368 -3.42 14.68 -3.75
N ALA A 369 -4.52 14.19 -4.26
CA ALA A 369 -5.58 13.63 -3.45
C ALA A 369 -6.20 12.40 -4.10
N TYR A 370 -6.47 11.40 -3.27
CA TYR A 370 -7.23 10.22 -3.60
C TYR A 370 -8.44 10.12 -2.69
N TYR A 371 -9.57 9.70 -3.25
CA TYR A 371 -10.77 9.35 -2.51
C TYR A 371 -11.40 8.13 -3.15
N VAL A 372 -11.85 7.16 -2.35
CA VAL A 372 -12.34 5.88 -2.89
C VAL A 372 -13.60 5.39 -2.18
N ILE A 373 -14.51 4.82 -2.95
CA ILE A 373 -15.62 4.01 -2.46
C ILE A 373 -15.64 2.68 -3.20
N THR A 374 -16.34 1.72 -2.62
CA THR A 374 -16.58 0.41 -3.23
C THR A 374 -18.08 0.17 -3.36
N THR A 375 -18.49 -0.42 -4.48
CA THR A 375 -19.88 -0.82 -4.72
C THR A 375 -19.94 -2.24 -5.27
N LYS A 376 -21.08 -2.89 -5.20
CA LYS A 376 -21.34 -4.06 -6.03
C LYS A 376 -21.28 -3.66 -7.50
N VAL A 377 -20.96 -4.61 -8.37
CA VAL A 377 -20.91 -4.36 -9.81
C VAL A 377 -22.34 -4.15 -10.34
N ASP A 378 -22.66 -2.90 -10.63
CA ASP A 378 -23.95 -2.46 -11.16
C ASP A 378 -23.72 -1.35 -12.19
N LEU A 379 -24.30 -1.53 -13.40
CA LEU A 379 -24.08 -0.59 -14.51
C LEU A 379 -24.72 0.78 -14.25
N ALA A 380 -25.84 0.81 -13.53
CA ALA A 380 -26.54 2.06 -13.31
C ALA A 380 -25.79 2.96 -12.29
N ILE A 381 -25.18 2.38 -11.24
CA ILE A 381 -24.34 3.17 -10.32
C ILE A 381 -23.04 3.62 -10.97
N LEU A 382 -22.44 2.80 -11.83
CA LEU A 382 -21.27 3.18 -12.61
C LEU A 382 -21.55 4.39 -13.50
N THR A 383 -22.66 4.33 -14.25
CA THR A 383 -23.09 5.41 -15.13
C THR A 383 -23.40 6.68 -14.33
N PHE A 384 -24.15 6.56 -13.24
CA PHE A 384 -24.48 7.68 -12.36
C PHE A 384 -23.22 8.37 -11.82
N ALA A 385 -22.25 7.59 -11.28
CA ALA A 385 -21.03 8.12 -10.71
C ALA A 385 -20.16 8.87 -11.74
N ARG A 386 -19.99 8.29 -12.93
CA ARG A 386 -19.32 8.93 -14.07
C ARG A 386 -19.99 10.24 -14.47
N ASP A 387 -21.30 10.21 -14.66
CA ASP A 387 -22.06 11.40 -15.12
C ASP A 387 -22.05 12.50 -14.06
N TYR A 388 -22.12 12.14 -12.77
CA TYR A 388 -22.02 13.09 -11.69
C TYR A 388 -20.61 13.70 -11.59
N PHE A 389 -19.56 12.92 -11.79
CA PHE A 389 -18.20 13.43 -11.88
C PHE A 389 -18.07 14.50 -12.97
N TYR A 390 -18.50 14.23 -14.21
CA TYR A 390 -18.46 15.22 -15.30
C TYR A 390 -19.34 16.45 -15.02
N LYS A 391 -20.51 16.28 -14.45
CA LYS A 391 -21.41 17.37 -14.07
C LYS A 391 -20.75 18.36 -13.12
N THR A 392 -19.88 17.87 -12.21
CA THR A 392 -19.25 18.71 -11.18
C THR A 392 -17.89 19.29 -11.59
N LEU A 393 -17.30 18.86 -12.71
CA LEU A 393 -15.96 19.32 -13.15
C LEU A 393 -15.85 20.84 -13.29
N SER A 394 -16.92 21.53 -13.72
CA SER A 394 -16.90 22.99 -13.86
C SER A 394 -16.60 23.74 -12.57
N SER A 395 -16.84 23.13 -11.41
CA SER A 395 -16.57 23.78 -10.10
C SER A 395 -15.09 23.86 -9.75
N VAL A 396 -14.25 23.08 -10.42
CA VAL A 396 -12.78 23.02 -10.20
C VAL A 396 -11.97 23.33 -11.46
N ALA A 397 -12.63 23.61 -12.60
CA ALA A 397 -11.98 23.78 -13.90
C ALA A 397 -10.98 24.95 -13.95
N ASP A 398 -11.19 25.99 -13.14
CA ASP A 398 -10.34 27.18 -13.09
C ASP A 398 -9.14 27.03 -12.12
N ILE A 399 -9.02 25.90 -11.41
CA ILE A 399 -7.91 25.64 -10.49
C ILE A 399 -6.62 25.39 -11.29
N PRO A 400 -5.55 26.14 -11.02
CA PRO A 400 -4.31 26.03 -11.77
C PRO A 400 -3.68 24.63 -11.68
N GLY A 401 -3.45 24.00 -12.83
CA GLY A 401 -2.81 22.69 -12.93
C GLY A 401 -3.70 21.54 -12.48
N ILE A 402 -5.02 21.73 -12.42
CA ILE A 402 -5.96 20.64 -12.06
C ILE A 402 -5.93 19.53 -13.11
N ILE A 403 -5.73 18.31 -12.63
CA ILE A 403 -5.83 17.07 -13.42
C ILE A 403 -6.78 16.14 -12.65
N PRO A 404 -8.10 16.24 -12.91
CA PRO A 404 -9.10 15.42 -12.24
C PRO A 404 -9.34 14.12 -13.00
N ALA A 405 -9.52 13.02 -12.30
CA ALA A 405 -9.95 11.77 -12.92
C ALA A 405 -10.91 10.97 -12.00
N PHE A 406 -11.84 10.28 -12.64
CA PHE A 406 -12.67 9.24 -12.04
C PHE A 406 -12.22 7.90 -12.57
N VAL A 407 -11.66 7.06 -11.70
CA VAL A 407 -11.05 5.79 -12.08
C VAL A 407 -11.85 4.63 -11.50
N VAL A 408 -12.20 3.66 -12.34
CA VAL A 408 -12.94 2.47 -11.91
C VAL A 408 -12.21 1.21 -12.33
N GLN A 409 -12.11 0.29 -11.40
CA GLN A 409 -11.57 -1.06 -11.61
C GLN A 409 -12.36 -2.10 -10.81
N GLY A 410 -12.22 -3.38 -11.18
CA GLY A 410 -12.90 -4.46 -10.50
C GLY A 410 -12.05 -5.14 -9.43
N ILE A 411 -12.69 -5.49 -8.30
CA ILE A 411 -12.26 -6.61 -7.47
C ILE A 411 -13.07 -7.81 -7.94
N THR A 412 -12.46 -8.68 -8.70
CA THR A 412 -13.17 -9.77 -9.39
C THR A 412 -13.32 -11.00 -8.50
N VAL A 413 -14.26 -11.90 -8.84
CA VAL A 413 -14.42 -13.17 -8.12
C VAL A 413 -13.12 -14.01 -8.08
N PRO A 414 -12.33 -14.14 -9.18
CA PRO A 414 -11.02 -14.78 -9.11
C PRO A 414 -10.07 -14.14 -8.09
N GLN A 415 -9.98 -12.80 -8.04
CA GLN A 415 -9.16 -12.11 -7.03
C GLN A 415 -9.59 -12.48 -5.62
N ILE A 416 -10.91 -12.35 -5.31
CA ILE A 416 -11.44 -12.60 -3.96
C ILE A 416 -11.19 -14.05 -3.54
N LYS A 417 -11.31 -15.02 -4.45
CA LYS A 417 -10.99 -16.43 -4.15
C LYS A 417 -9.52 -16.60 -3.76
N ASN A 418 -8.61 -15.96 -4.48
CA ASN A 418 -7.18 -16.02 -4.20
C ASN A 418 -6.83 -15.33 -2.87
N MET A 419 -7.53 -14.25 -2.49
CA MET A 419 -7.38 -13.58 -1.19
C MET A 419 -7.67 -14.47 0.01
N GLN A 420 -8.40 -15.57 -0.15
CA GLN A 420 -8.66 -16.54 0.92
C GLN A 420 -7.51 -17.53 1.14
N SER A 421 -6.50 -17.54 0.27
CA SER A 421 -5.34 -18.44 0.35
C SER A 421 -4.50 -18.15 1.59
N ASN A 422 -3.75 -19.16 2.07
CA ASN A 422 -2.80 -19.05 3.19
C ASN A 422 -3.41 -18.47 4.49
N GLY A 423 -4.68 -18.77 4.76
CA GLY A 423 -5.40 -18.30 5.96
C GLY A 423 -6.04 -16.91 5.80
N GLY A 424 -6.14 -16.40 4.56
CA GLY A 424 -6.77 -15.12 4.23
C GLY A 424 -5.95 -13.90 4.64
N ASN A 425 -6.52 -12.72 4.46
CA ASN A 425 -5.92 -11.42 4.78
C ASN A 425 -6.84 -10.57 5.67
N ALA A 426 -6.42 -9.37 6.03
CA ALA A 426 -7.15 -8.49 6.94
C ALA A 426 -8.26 -7.66 6.26
N LEU A 427 -8.36 -7.67 4.93
CA LEU A 427 -9.18 -6.73 4.16
C LEU A 427 -10.70 -6.91 4.33
N GLY A 428 -11.15 -8.11 4.74
CA GLY A 428 -12.57 -8.34 5.05
C GLY A 428 -13.49 -8.49 3.85
N ILE A 429 -12.94 -8.84 2.67
CA ILE A 429 -13.72 -9.13 1.47
C ILE A 429 -13.95 -10.64 1.37
N ASP A 430 -15.20 -11.05 1.15
CA ASP A 430 -15.60 -12.45 0.99
C ASP A 430 -16.15 -12.72 -0.42
N VAL A 431 -16.07 -13.97 -0.86
CA VAL A 431 -16.61 -14.40 -2.17
C VAL A 431 -18.13 -14.14 -2.26
N ALA A 432 -18.84 -14.15 -1.14
CA ALA A 432 -20.26 -13.85 -1.07
C ALA A 432 -20.60 -12.38 -1.40
N ASP A 433 -19.62 -11.47 -1.30
CA ASP A 433 -19.81 -10.07 -1.69
C ASP A 433 -19.95 -9.92 -3.22
N GLY A 434 -19.56 -10.96 -3.98
CA GLY A 434 -19.53 -10.96 -5.45
C GLY A 434 -18.38 -10.10 -5.99
N PRO A 435 -18.34 -9.83 -7.29
CA PRO A 435 -17.39 -8.85 -7.83
C PRO A 435 -17.81 -7.45 -7.39
N LEU A 436 -16.80 -6.59 -7.16
CA LEU A 436 -17.00 -5.23 -6.68
C LEU A 436 -16.34 -4.23 -7.65
N PHE A 437 -16.89 -3.02 -7.75
CA PHE A 437 -16.21 -1.87 -8.31
C PHE A 437 -15.44 -1.13 -7.21
N ILE A 438 -14.18 -0.84 -7.43
CA ILE A 438 -13.45 0.25 -6.76
C ILE A 438 -13.66 1.49 -7.63
N MET A 439 -14.28 2.52 -7.07
CA MET A 439 -14.51 3.80 -7.71
C MET A 439 -13.66 4.85 -6.99
N GLN A 440 -12.71 5.42 -7.69
CA GLN A 440 -11.74 6.36 -7.15
C GLN A 440 -11.88 7.71 -7.86
N VAL A 441 -11.99 8.80 -7.09
CA VAL A 441 -11.77 10.16 -7.59
C VAL A 441 -10.34 10.55 -7.25
N THR A 442 -9.59 11.03 -8.24
CA THR A 442 -8.22 11.55 -8.06
C THR A 442 -8.14 12.98 -8.55
N ALA A 443 -7.27 13.74 -7.94
CA ALA A 443 -6.93 15.08 -8.42
C ALA A 443 -5.46 15.39 -8.14
N MET A 444 -4.82 16.04 -9.10
CA MET A 444 -3.53 16.71 -8.97
C MET A 444 -3.72 18.20 -9.17
N TRP A 445 -3.00 19.04 -8.44
CA TRP A 445 -3.08 20.51 -8.59
C TRP A 445 -1.80 21.18 -8.06
N ASN A 446 -1.64 22.48 -8.37
CA ASN A 446 -0.39 23.19 -8.06
C ASN A 446 -0.35 23.80 -6.64
N ASN A 447 -1.41 24.49 -6.22
CA ASN A 447 -1.31 25.40 -5.09
C ASN A 447 -2.01 24.89 -3.83
N LYS A 448 -1.38 25.05 -2.69
CA LYS A 448 -1.95 24.72 -1.38
C LYS A 448 -3.24 25.50 -1.04
N SER A 449 -3.38 26.70 -1.58
CA SER A 449 -4.60 27.52 -1.41
C SER A 449 -5.86 26.87 -1.96
N ASP A 450 -5.71 25.91 -2.87
CA ASP A 450 -6.81 25.26 -3.56
C ASP A 450 -7.23 23.93 -2.90
N ASP A 451 -6.50 23.48 -1.84
CA ASP A 451 -6.74 22.21 -1.13
C ASP A 451 -8.19 22.06 -0.67
N GLU A 452 -8.75 23.09 -0.03
CA GLU A 452 -10.11 23.04 0.52
C GLU A 452 -11.16 22.86 -0.58
N ALA A 453 -11.00 23.57 -1.69
CA ALA A 453 -11.92 23.48 -2.83
C ALA A 453 -11.88 22.05 -3.44
N ILE A 454 -10.67 21.49 -3.63
CA ILE A 454 -10.50 20.15 -4.17
C ILE A 454 -11.07 19.10 -3.22
N TYR A 455 -10.72 19.13 -1.93
CA TYR A 455 -11.23 18.16 -0.96
C TYR A 455 -12.76 18.23 -0.81
N SER A 456 -13.34 19.43 -0.85
CA SER A 456 -14.79 19.63 -0.80
C SER A 456 -15.47 19.04 -2.03
N TRP A 457 -14.95 19.31 -3.23
CA TRP A 457 -15.44 18.76 -4.49
C TRP A 457 -15.40 17.22 -4.51
N MET A 458 -14.25 16.63 -4.16
CA MET A 458 -14.12 15.16 -4.12
C MET A 458 -15.06 14.55 -3.07
N SER A 459 -15.18 15.18 -1.90
CA SER A 459 -16.08 14.76 -0.82
C SER A 459 -17.54 14.79 -1.24
N ASP A 460 -17.97 15.80 -1.98
CA ASP A 460 -19.32 15.91 -2.53
C ASP A 460 -19.64 14.76 -3.48
N ILE A 461 -18.72 14.46 -4.42
CA ILE A 461 -18.89 13.33 -5.34
C ILE A 461 -19.08 12.02 -4.59
N LEU A 462 -18.18 11.73 -3.63
CA LEU A 462 -18.23 10.44 -2.91
C LEU A 462 -19.46 10.34 -2.01
N THR A 463 -19.89 11.46 -1.40
CA THR A 463 -21.14 11.51 -0.61
C THR A 463 -22.33 11.18 -1.51
N THR A 464 -22.47 11.90 -2.62
CA THR A 464 -23.60 11.76 -3.54
C THR A 464 -23.66 10.35 -4.15
N VAL A 465 -22.52 9.82 -4.61
CA VAL A 465 -22.45 8.47 -5.18
C VAL A 465 -22.74 7.39 -4.12
N THR A 466 -22.29 7.59 -2.88
CA THR A 466 -22.56 6.65 -1.78
C THR A 466 -24.05 6.64 -1.41
N GLU A 467 -24.70 7.80 -1.37
CA GLU A 467 -26.16 7.89 -1.12
C GLU A 467 -26.97 7.19 -2.22
N GLU A 468 -26.59 7.41 -3.47
CA GLU A 468 -27.21 6.73 -4.60
C GLU A 468 -26.97 5.21 -4.56
N ALA A 469 -25.74 4.75 -4.24
CA ALA A 469 -25.44 3.32 -4.09
C ALA A 469 -26.26 2.68 -2.96
N LYS A 470 -26.44 3.38 -1.82
CA LYS A 470 -27.30 2.92 -0.72
C LYS A 470 -28.78 2.83 -1.15
N SER A 471 -29.27 3.82 -1.87
CA SER A 471 -30.66 3.83 -2.38
C SER A 471 -30.93 2.62 -3.29
N ARG A 472 -29.94 2.21 -4.07
CA ARG A 472 -29.96 1.04 -4.97
C ARG A 472 -29.62 -0.28 -4.26
N ARG A 473 -29.14 -0.26 -3.00
CA ARG A 473 -28.66 -1.42 -2.24
C ARG A 473 -27.45 -2.12 -2.89
N VAL A 474 -26.58 -1.33 -3.51
CA VAL A 474 -25.33 -1.78 -4.15
C VAL A 474 -24.09 -1.22 -3.47
N ASN A 475 -24.22 -0.50 -2.34
CA ASN A 475 -23.08 -0.05 -1.56
C ASN A 475 -22.29 -1.21 -0.97
N SER A 476 -20.99 -1.00 -0.76
CA SER A 476 -20.09 -1.84 0.05
C SER A 476 -19.34 -0.92 0.99
N ASP A 477 -19.12 -1.38 2.23
CA ASP A 477 -18.40 -0.59 3.24
C ASP A 477 -16.88 -0.65 3.05
N PHE A 478 -16.37 -1.56 2.21
CA PHE A 478 -14.93 -1.73 1.99
C PHE A 478 -14.28 -0.49 1.38
N VAL A 479 -13.19 -0.04 1.99
CA VAL A 479 -12.34 1.06 1.51
C VAL A 479 -10.93 0.53 1.29
N TYR A 480 -10.44 0.62 0.06
CA TYR A 480 -9.10 0.15 -0.26
C TYR A 480 -8.03 1.11 0.26
N MET A 481 -7.19 0.64 1.20
CA MET A 481 -6.21 1.45 1.94
C MET A 481 -5.29 2.27 1.03
N ASN A 482 -4.78 1.68 -0.06
CA ASN A 482 -3.80 2.37 -0.91
C ASN A 482 -4.40 3.48 -1.78
N TYR A 483 -5.74 3.56 -1.85
CA TYR A 483 -6.46 4.60 -2.60
C TYR A 483 -7.32 5.50 -1.69
N ALA A 484 -7.28 5.24 -0.38
CA ALA A 484 -8.11 5.98 0.55
C ALA A 484 -7.58 7.39 0.81
N SER A 485 -8.51 8.31 0.98
CA SER A 485 -8.24 9.65 1.48
C SER A 485 -7.79 9.64 2.94
N GLN A 486 -7.01 10.63 3.32
CA GLN A 486 -6.62 10.88 4.72
C GLN A 486 -7.83 11.05 5.67
N PHE A 487 -9.01 11.27 5.15
CA PHE A 487 -10.24 11.48 5.91
C PHE A 487 -11.03 10.19 6.16
N GLN A 488 -10.71 9.08 5.48
CA GLN A 488 -11.45 7.82 5.53
C GLN A 488 -10.94 6.89 6.63
N ASP A 489 -11.86 6.28 7.40
CA ASP A 489 -11.54 5.27 8.43
C ASP A 489 -11.46 3.88 7.81
N VAL A 490 -10.34 3.62 7.15
CA VAL A 490 -10.09 2.37 6.39
C VAL A 490 -10.24 1.12 7.26
N ILE A 491 -9.67 1.10 8.46
CA ILE A 491 -9.66 -0.13 9.29
C ILE A 491 -11.07 -0.48 9.76
N SER A 492 -11.95 0.49 9.96
CA SER A 492 -13.36 0.23 10.26
C SER A 492 -14.10 -0.44 9.11
N SER A 493 -13.72 -0.14 7.87
CA SER A 493 -14.33 -0.70 6.66
C SER A 493 -14.05 -2.20 6.46
N TYR A 494 -13.05 -2.76 7.13
CA TYR A 494 -12.73 -4.19 7.08
C TYR A 494 -13.69 -5.06 7.91
N GLY A 495 -14.68 -4.43 8.54
CA GLY A 495 -15.67 -5.07 9.40
C GLY A 495 -15.23 -5.18 10.87
N SER A 496 -16.23 -5.22 11.76
CA SER A 496 -16.02 -5.18 13.21
C SER A 496 -15.17 -6.35 13.74
N SER A 497 -15.34 -7.54 13.16
CA SER A 497 -14.58 -8.75 13.54
C SER A 497 -13.10 -8.61 13.20
N ASN A 498 -12.77 -8.18 11.97
CA ASN A 498 -11.40 -7.99 11.53
C ASN A 498 -10.73 -6.83 12.27
N LYS A 499 -11.43 -5.71 12.49
CA LYS A 499 -10.93 -4.60 13.30
C LYS A 499 -10.61 -5.06 14.74
N ALA A 500 -11.49 -5.84 15.37
CA ALA A 500 -11.25 -6.37 16.71
C ALA A 500 -10.04 -7.32 16.76
N LYS A 501 -9.90 -8.20 15.75
CA LYS A 501 -8.77 -9.12 15.60
C LYS A 501 -7.46 -8.36 15.40
N LEU A 502 -7.41 -7.35 14.52
CA LEU A 502 -6.25 -6.49 14.29
C LEU A 502 -5.82 -5.78 15.59
N LYS A 503 -6.76 -5.24 16.36
CA LYS A 503 -6.49 -4.61 17.68
C LYS A 503 -5.92 -5.59 18.69
N SER A 504 -6.44 -6.81 18.73
CA SER A 504 -5.94 -7.88 19.62
C SER A 504 -4.51 -8.26 19.26
N ILE A 505 -4.21 -8.42 17.95
CA ILE A 505 -2.87 -8.73 17.45
C ILE A 505 -1.90 -7.59 17.75
N SER A 506 -2.28 -6.34 17.49
CA SER A 506 -1.47 -5.17 17.84
C SER A 506 -1.12 -5.17 19.33
N LYS A 507 -2.09 -5.41 20.23
CA LYS A 507 -1.84 -5.51 21.67
C LYS A 507 -0.90 -6.65 22.05
N LYS A 508 -0.96 -7.78 21.35
CA LYS A 508 -0.10 -8.94 21.59
C LYS A 508 1.36 -8.66 21.28
N TYR A 509 1.64 -8.01 20.14
CA TYR A 509 3.00 -7.76 19.65
C TYR A 509 3.57 -6.39 20.02
N ASP A 510 2.70 -5.47 20.39
CA ASP A 510 3.02 -4.10 20.84
C ASP A 510 2.11 -3.67 22.00
N PRO A 511 2.28 -4.25 23.22
CA PRO A 511 1.43 -3.95 24.37
C PRO A 511 1.50 -2.48 24.81
N ARG A 512 2.58 -1.77 24.49
CA ARG A 512 2.77 -0.33 24.76
C ARG A 512 2.24 0.57 23.65
N GLN A 513 1.78 -0.02 22.53
CA GLN A 513 1.22 0.69 21.38
C GLN A 513 2.20 1.71 20.77
N VAL A 514 3.45 1.31 20.63
CA VAL A 514 4.54 2.11 20.05
C VAL A 514 4.20 2.51 18.61
N TYR A 515 3.77 1.53 17.80
CA TYR A 515 3.39 1.76 16.39
C TYR A 515 2.07 2.53 16.22
N GLN A 516 1.24 2.65 17.26
CA GLN A 516 0.06 3.50 17.24
C GLN A 516 0.37 4.94 17.68
N LYS A 517 1.37 5.12 18.58
CA LYS A 517 1.66 6.41 19.23
C LYS A 517 2.87 7.11 18.66
N LEU A 518 3.98 6.37 18.43
CA LEU A 518 5.23 6.94 17.93
C LEU A 518 5.37 6.88 16.42
N GLN A 519 4.57 6.05 15.74
CA GLN A 519 4.37 6.09 14.28
C GLN A 519 2.92 6.52 14.00
N PRO A 520 2.55 7.79 14.21
CA PRO A 520 1.15 8.22 14.22
C PRO A 520 0.52 8.34 12.83
N GLY A 521 1.33 8.38 11.79
CA GLY A 521 0.90 8.61 10.42
C GLY A 521 0.26 7.40 9.76
N TYR A 522 -0.37 7.62 8.62
CA TYR A 522 -1.13 6.67 7.84
C TYR A 522 -2.39 6.17 8.57
N PHE A 523 -3.04 5.09 8.11
CA PHE A 523 -4.30 4.58 8.68
C PHE A 523 -4.03 3.78 9.94
N LYS A 524 -4.58 4.25 11.08
CA LYS A 524 -4.43 3.59 12.38
C LYS A 524 -5.66 2.76 12.75
N LEU A 525 -5.49 1.86 13.71
CA LEU A 525 -6.53 0.88 14.08
C LEU A 525 -7.84 1.51 14.57
N ASP A 526 -7.79 2.73 15.08
CA ASP A 526 -8.93 3.41 15.68
C ASP A 526 -9.28 4.75 15.04
N ARG A 527 -8.57 5.15 13.99
CA ARG A 527 -8.79 6.48 13.37
C ARG A 527 -8.25 6.59 11.95
N ALA A 528 -8.90 7.43 11.17
CA ALA A 528 -8.33 8.01 9.95
C ALA A 528 -7.07 8.85 10.27
N PRO A 529 -6.19 9.12 9.29
CA PRO A 529 -5.09 10.07 9.44
C PRO A 529 -5.55 11.46 9.92
N VAL A 530 -6.63 11.99 9.35
CA VAL A 530 -7.26 13.27 9.72
C VAL A 530 -8.73 13.02 10.09
N PRO A 531 -9.03 12.66 11.34
CA PRO A 531 -10.39 12.39 11.77
C PRO A 531 -11.19 13.68 11.96
N ASN A 532 -12.52 13.59 11.88
CA ASN A 532 -13.46 14.67 12.18
C ASN A 532 -13.23 15.95 11.34
N SER A 533 -12.82 15.80 10.10
CA SER A 533 -12.50 16.91 9.19
C SER A 533 -13.74 17.64 8.63
N GLY A 534 -14.92 17.02 8.71
CA GLY A 534 -16.13 17.48 8.00
C GLY A 534 -16.23 16.97 6.55
N TYR A 535 -15.18 16.37 6.00
CA TYR A 535 -15.21 15.72 4.69
C TYR A 535 -15.75 14.30 4.78
N PHE A 536 -16.10 13.74 3.62
CA PHE A 536 -16.57 12.35 3.51
C PHE A 536 -15.57 11.36 4.15
N SER A 537 -16.03 10.57 5.08
CA SER A 537 -15.19 9.63 5.84
C SER A 537 -15.51 8.16 5.59
N HIS A 538 -16.71 7.91 5.04
CA HIS A 538 -17.21 6.55 4.77
C HIS A 538 -18.24 6.56 3.66
#